data_f3ad6d83896f55c1f3bb46012277bfc9
#
_entry.id   f3ad6d83896f55c1f3bb46012277bfc9
#
_cell.length_a   1.000
_cell.length_b   1.000
_cell.length_c   1.000
_cell.angle_alpha   90.00
_cell.angle_beta   90.00
_cell.angle_gamma   90.00
#
_symmetry.space_group_name_H-M   'P 1'
#
loop_
_entity.id
_entity.type
_entity.pdbx_description
1 polymer ?
#
loop_
_entity_poly.entity_id
_entity_poly.type
_entity_poly.pdbx_seq_one_letter_code
_entity_poly.pdbx_strand_id
1 'polypeptide(L)'
;DMNDPSYAQIDLGNEYPVSKVNFWNYWSDGRTLKDLHIILSTTEDFRDGTTKEVYNANWTAAQNGLEVQIDSGPFTARYVRIWNDGHDKGKGGHYIEVEVWSTEKQQDPLPVPYQFRDVLTIPTYEYQGKTPNNVTHPDVLDFTLVNGVGGTPLGTWGGHRFWMAVTPNQEGNSQFENPCLVWSDDGKIWSAEGIPNPLSVVEREPDGTHNCDNDVIYDPVNNELWVYYVWEQDAQNYGQIGTSNFKPSILRRIRVAATQGGTGFTYAVQKDAGQENPYTDLVTSTYHYDMQSPAVVRRDANTWLMWSNNSDQGVAPTGWNNQNGFVELRRSTNGTEWGEAKSLKPTLVLQNDWIPWHLDVQWIPNVGADGSGEYWALICAYPKGGGSNHTDLFFAKSADGELWTTYPNPILSPRSGQWDQNFIYRSSFTYDADGKLSVWYSGGKEQPGNHWRIAYTEFENFLTDTLPTLGAPCTPGTPTPPPAGEDGWVSVPASDDTNIHFDGAWTYEAPNRFAGAEGSTATLYFYGSGIRYYAQYETNFGEVEVQIDDGTPETYDLHRDTAGAMDNKILERELEADYHRITIKRKHGGGLDSGVIDLNKFEVRYDTSATISIWIIRLRR
;
A
#
# COMPACT_ATOMS: atom_id res chain seq x y z
N ASP A 1 26.27 -31.57 2.35
CA ASP A 1 27.47 -32.38 2.53
C ASP A 1 27.92 -32.25 3.98
N MET A 2 27.94 -33.34 4.75
CA MET A 2 28.27 -33.29 6.18
C MET A 2 29.78 -33.08 6.44
N ASN A 3 30.54 -32.62 5.49
CA ASN A 3 31.99 -32.46 5.57
C ASN A 3 32.46 -31.00 5.50
N ASP A 4 31.55 -30.04 5.29
CA ASP A 4 31.92 -28.64 5.29
C ASP A 4 31.74 -27.99 6.67
N PRO A 5 32.63 -27.10 7.09
CA PRO A 5 32.45 -26.32 8.30
C PRO A 5 31.14 -25.57 8.24
N SER A 6 30.34 -25.68 9.31
CA SER A 6 29.05 -24.97 9.38
C SER A 6 29.26 -23.56 9.92
N TYR A 7 28.61 -22.60 9.31
CA TYR A 7 28.54 -21.25 9.84
C TYR A 7 27.11 -20.72 9.89
N ALA A 8 26.86 -19.80 10.80
CA ALA A 8 25.69 -18.95 10.83
C ALA A 8 26.14 -17.50 10.55
N GLN A 9 25.41 -16.81 9.71
CA GLN A 9 25.65 -15.40 9.41
C GLN A 9 24.42 -14.60 9.73
N ILE A 10 24.60 -13.46 10.40
CA ILE A 10 23.55 -12.55 10.85
C ILE A 10 23.83 -11.21 10.18
N ASP A 11 22.84 -10.65 9.48
CA ASP A 11 22.83 -9.25 9.03
C ASP A 11 22.09 -8.41 10.08
N LEU A 12 22.76 -7.42 10.65
CA LEU A 12 22.20 -6.50 11.64
C LEU A 12 21.36 -5.38 10.99
N GLY A 13 21.25 -5.38 9.66
CA GLY A 13 20.51 -4.39 8.88
C GLY A 13 21.25 -3.07 8.66
N ASN A 14 22.06 -2.62 9.62
CA ASN A 14 22.92 -1.43 9.55
C ASN A 14 24.26 -1.69 10.23
N GLU A 15 25.18 -0.74 10.07
CA GLU A 15 26.47 -0.76 10.80
C GLU A 15 26.25 -0.25 12.22
N TYR A 16 26.71 -1.05 13.21
CA TYR A 16 26.66 -0.73 14.64
C TYR A 16 28.04 -0.90 15.29
N PRO A 17 28.41 -0.07 16.28
CA PRO A 17 29.60 -0.28 17.08
C PRO A 17 29.39 -1.42 18.08
N VAL A 18 29.61 -2.66 17.62
CA VAL A 18 29.43 -3.88 18.40
C VAL A 18 30.46 -3.94 19.54
N SER A 19 29.99 -4.12 20.76
CA SER A 19 30.82 -4.18 21.97
C SER A 19 30.89 -5.56 22.59
N LYS A 20 29.90 -6.40 22.34
CA LYS A 20 29.80 -7.74 22.92
C LYS A 20 29.00 -8.66 22.02
N VAL A 21 29.34 -9.95 21.98
CA VAL A 21 28.55 -11.01 21.37
C VAL A 21 28.36 -12.13 22.39
N ASN A 22 27.10 -12.53 22.63
CA ASN A 22 26.78 -13.72 23.39
C ASN A 22 26.33 -14.82 22.43
N PHE A 23 26.79 -16.06 22.69
CA PHE A 23 26.51 -17.20 21.83
C PHE A 23 26.13 -18.43 22.65
N TRP A 24 25.07 -19.11 22.22
CA TRP A 24 24.58 -20.37 22.80
C TRP A 24 24.56 -21.48 21.79
N ASN A 25 25.09 -22.63 22.19
CA ASN A 25 24.98 -23.87 21.48
C ASN A 25 24.32 -24.92 22.39
N TYR A 26 23.88 -26.03 21.80
CA TYR A 26 23.34 -27.14 22.59
C TYR A 26 24.35 -27.63 23.60
N TRP A 27 24.01 -27.60 24.92
CA TRP A 27 24.94 -27.82 26.01
C TRP A 27 24.66 -29.09 26.82
N SER A 28 23.47 -29.72 26.71
CA SER A 28 23.05 -30.78 27.65
C SER A 28 23.89 -32.05 27.56
N ASP A 29 24.68 -32.24 26.49
CA ASP A 29 25.60 -33.37 26.33
C ASP A 29 27.07 -33.01 26.62
N GLY A 30 27.35 -31.77 27.03
CA GLY A 30 28.70 -31.29 27.39
C GLY A 30 29.67 -31.26 26.19
N ARG A 31 29.18 -31.03 24.97
CA ARG A 31 30.01 -30.98 23.77
C ARG A 31 30.99 -29.80 23.78
N THR A 32 32.13 -30.02 23.14
CA THR A 32 33.13 -28.97 22.91
C THR A 32 33.18 -28.67 21.41
N LEU A 33 32.83 -27.43 21.04
CA LEU A 33 33.01 -26.92 19.68
C LEU A 33 34.51 -26.77 19.43
N LYS A 34 34.91 -27.20 18.24
CA LYS A 34 36.29 -27.12 17.77
C LYS A 34 36.44 -25.92 16.91
N ASP A 35 37.54 -25.20 17.09
CA ASP A 35 37.90 -24.06 16.26
C ASP A 35 36.70 -23.11 16.05
N LEU A 36 36.11 -22.67 17.16
CA LEU A 36 34.98 -21.73 17.12
C LEU A 36 35.51 -20.32 16.85
N HIS A 37 35.01 -19.72 15.79
CA HIS A 37 35.29 -18.34 15.41
C HIS A 37 34.03 -17.49 15.51
N ILE A 38 34.15 -16.29 16.05
CA ILE A 38 33.14 -15.23 15.96
C ILE A 38 33.81 -14.04 15.28
N ILE A 39 33.26 -13.66 14.10
CA ILE A 39 33.86 -12.67 13.22
C ILE A 39 32.82 -11.59 12.93
N LEU A 40 33.20 -10.34 13.11
CA LEU A 40 32.42 -9.15 12.77
C LEU A 40 32.88 -8.62 11.42
N SER A 41 31.96 -8.05 10.60
CA SER A 41 32.31 -7.45 9.31
C SER A 41 31.41 -6.27 8.98
N THR A 42 31.96 -5.28 8.26
CA THR A 42 31.19 -4.21 7.63
C THR A 42 30.60 -4.64 6.29
N THR A 43 31.09 -5.76 5.70
CA THR A 43 30.63 -6.26 4.39
C THR A 43 30.17 -7.71 4.47
N GLU A 44 29.20 -8.08 3.64
CA GLU A 44 28.59 -9.41 3.62
C GLU A 44 29.57 -10.52 3.24
N ASP A 45 30.54 -10.23 2.40
CA ASP A 45 31.55 -11.17 1.89
C ASP A 45 32.73 -11.41 2.87
N PHE A 46 32.77 -10.69 4.00
CA PHE A 46 33.81 -10.83 5.03
C PHE A 46 35.24 -10.70 4.46
N ARG A 47 35.45 -9.80 3.52
CA ARG A 47 36.74 -9.60 2.86
C ARG A 47 37.77 -8.95 3.77
N ASP A 48 39.03 -9.13 3.42
CA ASP A 48 40.16 -8.57 4.16
C ASP A 48 40.04 -7.04 4.36
N GLY A 49 40.33 -6.59 5.57
CA GLY A 49 40.27 -5.18 5.96
C GLY A 49 38.87 -4.70 6.40
N THR A 50 37.82 -5.51 6.22
CA THR A 50 36.45 -5.20 6.68
C THR A 50 36.05 -6.02 7.90
N THR A 51 36.88 -6.92 8.38
CA THR A 51 36.59 -7.91 9.40
C THR A 51 37.39 -7.72 10.69
N LYS A 52 36.79 -8.16 11.79
CA LYS A 52 37.45 -8.33 13.06
C LYS A 52 37.03 -9.67 13.68
N GLU A 53 37.99 -10.56 13.87
CA GLU A 53 37.80 -11.77 14.65
C GLU A 53 37.81 -11.41 16.15
N VAL A 54 36.75 -11.73 16.86
CA VAL A 54 36.57 -11.39 18.27
C VAL A 54 36.65 -12.62 19.18
N TYR A 55 36.57 -13.82 18.61
CA TYR A 55 36.77 -15.07 19.29
C TYR A 55 37.37 -16.12 18.34
N ASN A 56 38.37 -16.87 18.85
CA ASN A 56 39.02 -17.97 18.12
C ASN A 56 39.56 -18.98 19.13
N ALA A 57 38.79 -19.98 19.49
CA ALA A 57 39.21 -21.05 20.41
C ALA A 57 38.21 -22.21 20.40
N ASN A 58 38.63 -23.36 20.95
CA ASN A 58 37.68 -24.40 21.35
C ASN A 58 36.83 -23.92 22.53
N TRP A 59 35.53 -24.21 22.49
CA TRP A 59 34.62 -23.85 23.57
C TRP A 59 33.69 -24.99 23.96
N THR A 60 33.67 -25.34 25.26
CA THR A 60 32.72 -26.33 25.79
C THR A 60 31.39 -25.64 26.06
N ALA A 61 30.33 -26.11 25.37
CA ALA A 61 29.01 -25.53 25.50
C ALA A 61 28.47 -25.58 26.92
N ALA A 62 27.95 -24.46 27.40
CA ALA A 62 27.44 -24.27 28.74
C ALA A 62 26.05 -23.61 28.71
N GLN A 63 25.25 -23.86 29.73
CA GLN A 63 23.87 -23.34 29.82
C GLN A 63 23.80 -21.80 29.79
N ASN A 64 24.80 -21.13 30.37
CA ASN A 64 24.87 -19.67 30.43
C ASN A 64 25.49 -19.04 29.15
N GLY A 65 25.83 -19.86 28.14
CA GLY A 65 26.41 -19.40 26.89
C GLY A 65 27.89 -18.98 26.99
N LEU A 66 28.40 -18.45 25.87
CA LEU A 66 29.71 -17.82 25.72
C LEU A 66 29.51 -16.32 25.62
N GLU A 67 30.06 -15.55 26.54
CA GLU A 67 30.13 -14.10 26.44
C GLU A 67 31.49 -13.68 25.91
N VAL A 68 31.49 -12.90 24.79
CA VAL A 68 32.69 -12.35 24.17
C VAL A 68 32.64 -10.84 24.23
N GLN A 69 33.42 -10.24 25.10
CA GLN A 69 33.63 -8.80 25.19
C GLN A 69 34.65 -8.36 24.12
N ILE A 70 34.48 -7.19 23.54
CA ILE A 70 35.40 -6.64 22.55
C ILE A 70 36.38 -5.69 23.25
N ASP A 71 37.43 -6.24 23.86
CA ASP A 71 38.37 -5.54 24.75
C ASP A 71 39.10 -4.36 24.12
N SER A 72 39.24 -4.33 22.80
CA SER A 72 39.89 -3.23 22.06
C SER A 72 38.96 -2.04 21.77
N GLY A 73 37.78 -2.02 22.39
CA GLY A 73 36.69 -1.07 22.11
C GLY A 73 35.75 -1.58 20.99
N PRO A 74 34.60 -0.93 20.84
CA PRO A 74 33.61 -1.35 19.87
C PRO A 74 34.17 -1.43 18.45
N PHE A 75 33.71 -2.41 17.67
CA PHE A 75 34.03 -2.53 16.26
C PHE A 75 32.74 -2.30 15.43
N THR A 76 32.79 -1.36 14.51
CA THR A 76 31.66 -1.10 13.61
C THR A 76 31.45 -2.29 12.68
N ALA A 77 30.27 -2.93 12.78
CA ALA A 77 29.91 -4.09 11.97
C ALA A 77 28.44 -4.06 11.59
N ARG A 78 28.15 -4.56 10.40
CA ARG A 78 26.81 -4.91 9.94
C ARG A 78 26.56 -6.41 9.98
N TYR A 79 27.59 -7.22 9.84
CA TYR A 79 27.48 -8.68 9.74
C TYR A 79 28.23 -9.35 10.88
N VAL A 80 27.64 -10.43 11.40
CA VAL A 80 28.27 -11.31 12.39
C VAL A 80 28.28 -12.71 11.83
N ARG A 81 29.44 -13.36 11.77
CA ARG A 81 29.56 -14.77 11.38
C ARG A 81 30.10 -15.59 12.52
N ILE A 82 29.45 -16.71 12.79
CA ILE A 82 29.89 -17.71 13.74
C ILE A 82 30.19 -18.98 12.95
N TRP A 83 31.41 -19.44 13.06
CA TRP A 83 31.90 -20.60 12.34
C TRP A 83 32.59 -21.57 13.30
N ASN A 84 32.50 -22.88 13.05
CA ASN A 84 33.25 -23.89 13.79
C ASN A 84 33.50 -25.16 12.98
N ASP A 85 34.57 -25.90 13.32
CA ASP A 85 34.93 -27.18 12.70
C ASP A 85 34.29 -28.37 13.45
N GLY A 86 32.98 -28.33 13.65
CA GLY A 86 32.22 -29.37 14.34
C GLY A 86 32.45 -29.40 15.85
N HIS A 87 32.25 -30.54 16.50
CA HIS A 87 32.44 -30.75 17.94
C HIS A 87 32.99 -32.14 18.25
N ASP A 88 33.43 -32.36 19.46
CA ASP A 88 34.04 -33.62 19.93
C ASP A 88 33.12 -34.85 19.84
N LYS A 89 31.80 -34.66 19.74
CA LYS A 89 30.80 -35.72 19.67
C LYS A 89 30.15 -35.91 18.29
N GLY A 90 30.63 -35.18 17.25
CA GLY A 90 30.11 -35.29 15.89
C GLY A 90 30.44 -34.08 15.04
N LYS A 91 29.86 -34.08 13.84
CA LYS A 91 29.96 -32.97 12.88
C LYS A 91 28.64 -32.21 12.88
N GLY A 92 28.69 -30.88 12.84
CA GLY A 92 27.55 -29.98 12.76
C GLY A 92 27.41 -29.07 13.98
N GLY A 93 26.95 -27.84 13.76
CA GLY A 93 26.62 -26.88 14.81
C GLY A 93 25.14 -26.95 15.16
N HIS A 94 24.81 -26.95 16.44
CA HIS A 94 23.44 -26.75 16.91
C HIS A 94 23.36 -25.38 17.57
N TYR A 95 23.42 -24.32 16.77
CA TYR A 95 23.29 -22.95 17.23
C TYR A 95 21.89 -22.74 17.79
N ILE A 96 21.77 -22.22 19.01
CA ILE A 96 20.51 -21.98 19.69
C ILE A 96 20.17 -20.49 19.62
N GLU A 97 21.11 -19.63 20.02
CA GLU A 97 20.88 -18.20 20.15
C GLU A 97 22.18 -17.42 19.95
N VAL A 98 22.06 -16.22 19.41
CA VAL A 98 23.15 -15.24 19.31
C VAL A 98 22.57 -13.87 19.68
N GLU A 99 23.18 -13.21 20.64
CA GLU A 99 22.90 -11.83 20.98
C GLU A 99 24.08 -10.95 20.59
N VAL A 100 23.81 -9.81 19.95
CA VAL A 100 24.82 -8.84 19.57
C VAL A 100 24.53 -7.52 20.28
N TRP A 101 25.49 -7.02 21.03
CA TRP A 101 25.36 -5.83 21.84
C TRP A 101 26.19 -4.69 21.27
N SER A 102 25.57 -3.52 21.12
CA SER A 102 26.23 -2.29 20.68
C SER A 102 26.51 -1.35 21.85
N THR A 103 27.59 -0.54 21.77
CA THR A 103 27.83 0.58 22.72
C THR A 103 27.05 1.82 22.34
N GLU A 104 26.70 1.98 21.09
CA GLU A 104 25.56 2.83 20.87
C GLU A 104 24.45 2.13 21.67
N LYS A 105 23.91 2.86 22.65
CA LYS A 105 22.53 2.60 22.93
C LYS A 105 21.94 2.53 21.54
N GLN A 106 21.56 1.32 21.07
CA GLN A 106 20.43 1.28 20.18
C GLN A 106 19.57 2.37 20.79
N GLN A 107 19.43 3.50 20.11
CA GLN A 107 18.34 4.37 20.45
C GLN A 107 17.22 3.37 20.33
N ASP A 108 16.83 2.81 21.46
CA ASP A 108 15.67 1.93 21.58
C ASP A 108 14.66 2.64 20.75
N PRO A 109 14.17 2.10 19.63
CA PRO A 109 13.32 2.86 18.74
C PRO A 109 12.48 3.63 19.71
N LEU A 110 12.79 4.96 19.83
CA LEU A 110 12.62 5.84 21.02
C LEU A 110 11.32 5.42 21.60
N PRO A 111 11.22 4.82 22.83
CA PRO A 111 10.11 3.99 23.24
C PRO A 111 8.91 4.77 22.79
N VAL A 112 8.30 4.28 21.69
CA VAL A 112 7.33 5.04 20.91
C VAL A 112 6.40 5.51 21.96
N PRO A 113 6.38 6.80 22.34
CA PRO A 113 6.09 7.29 23.67
C PRO A 113 4.83 6.63 24.09
N TYR A 114 4.85 5.81 25.13
CA TYR A 114 3.93 4.70 25.49
C TYR A 114 2.54 5.04 24.99
N GLN A 115 2.19 4.58 23.83
CA GLN A 115 1.02 5.06 23.12
C GLN A 115 -0.16 4.38 23.77
N PHE A 116 -0.92 5.17 24.49
CA PHE A 116 -2.25 4.73 24.91
C PHE A 116 -3.00 4.36 23.63
N ARG A 117 -3.30 3.10 23.48
CA ARG A 117 -4.15 2.60 22.41
C ARG A 117 -5.50 2.29 23.04
N ASP A 118 -6.27 3.34 23.24
CA ASP A 118 -7.58 3.25 23.88
C ASP A 118 -8.58 2.57 22.94
N VAL A 119 -9.08 1.41 23.32
CA VAL A 119 -10.18 0.77 22.61
C VAL A 119 -11.44 1.59 22.82
N LEU A 120 -12.06 1.99 21.73
CA LEU A 120 -13.26 2.80 21.71
C LEU A 120 -14.51 1.91 21.73
N THR A 121 -15.57 2.43 22.36
CA THR A 121 -16.90 1.87 22.22
C THR A 121 -17.62 2.60 21.09
N ILE A 122 -17.79 1.92 19.95
CA ILE A 122 -18.49 2.47 18.80
C ILE A 122 -19.91 1.93 18.78
N PRO A 123 -20.94 2.79 18.78
CA PRO A 123 -22.33 2.36 18.67
C PRO A 123 -22.58 1.66 17.33
N THR A 124 -23.35 0.59 17.37
CA THR A 124 -23.75 -0.17 16.20
C THR A 124 -25.27 -0.21 16.09
N TYR A 125 -25.80 -0.88 15.09
CA TYR A 125 -27.22 -1.00 14.82
C TYR A 125 -27.71 -2.43 15.03
N GLU A 126 -29.01 -2.58 15.29
CA GLU A 126 -29.64 -3.89 15.30
C GLU A 126 -29.99 -4.32 13.87
N TYR A 127 -29.53 -5.51 13.49
CA TYR A 127 -29.88 -6.10 12.21
C TYR A 127 -30.21 -7.59 12.40
N GLN A 128 -31.42 -7.98 11.98
CA GLN A 128 -31.93 -9.34 12.10
C GLN A 128 -31.89 -9.90 13.54
N GLY A 129 -32.21 -9.06 14.52
CA GLY A 129 -32.23 -9.43 15.93
C GLY A 129 -30.84 -9.60 16.57
N LYS A 130 -29.80 -9.12 15.91
CA LYS A 130 -28.42 -9.08 16.43
C LYS A 130 -27.87 -7.67 16.34
N THR A 131 -27.13 -7.26 17.37
CA THR A 131 -26.34 -6.04 17.36
C THR A 131 -24.88 -6.45 17.17
N PRO A 132 -24.21 -6.05 16.08
CA PRO A 132 -22.79 -6.35 15.89
C PRO A 132 -21.95 -5.85 17.07
N ASN A 133 -21.07 -6.70 17.56
CA ASN A 133 -20.18 -6.40 18.68
C ASN A 133 -18.76 -6.00 18.26
N ASN A 134 -18.49 -6.06 16.97
CA ASN A 134 -17.23 -5.70 16.35
C ASN A 134 -17.44 -4.58 15.35
N VAL A 135 -16.45 -3.73 15.19
CA VAL A 135 -16.47 -2.61 14.25
C VAL A 135 -15.10 -2.46 13.62
N THR A 136 -15.06 -2.18 12.34
CA THR A 136 -13.84 -2.01 11.55
C THR A 136 -13.95 -0.84 10.57
N HIS A 137 -12.93 -0.59 9.79
CA HIS A 137 -12.84 0.41 8.72
C HIS A 137 -13.24 1.83 9.19
N PRO A 138 -12.58 2.39 10.23
CA PRO A 138 -12.83 3.77 10.59
C PRO A 138 -12.34 4.72 9.50
N ASP A 139 -13.13 5.76 9.24
CA ASP A 139 -12.68 6.92 8.48
C ASP A 139 -13.26 8.19 9.11
N VAL A 140 -12.40 9.19 9.45
CA VAL A 140 -12.71 10.27 10.38
C VAL A 140 -12.51 11.64 9.75
N LEU A 141 -13.51 12.50 9.94
CA LEU A 141 -13.43 13.94 9.68
C LEU A 141 -13.40 14.72 11.01
N ASP A 142 -12.45 15.64 11.15
CA ASP A 142 -12.45 16.68 12.19
C ASP A 142 -12.87 18.02 11.57
N PHE A 143 -14.02 18.53 11.91
CA PHE A 143 -14.56 19.75 11.32
C PHE A 143 -13.83 21.04 11.76
N THR A 144 -12.92 20.95 12.72
CA THR A 144 -11.98 22.06 12.98
C THR A 144 -10.88 22.16 11.92
N LEU A 145 -10.72 21.10 11.08
CA LEU A 145 -9.76 21.03 9.97
C LEU A 145 -10.44 21.06 8.59
N VAL A 146 -11.74 20.73 8.54
CA VAL A 146 -12.52 20.68 7.31
C VAL A 146 -13.04 22.08 6.94
N ASN A 147 -12.70 22.53 5.74
CA ASN A 147 -13.09 23.84 5.23
C ASN A 147 -14.46 23.83 4.55
N GLY A 148 -15.26 24.86 4.83
CA GLY A 148 -16.46 25.19 4.07
C GLY A 148 -16.16 25.88 2.74
N VAL A 149 -17.20 26.32 2.03
CA VAL A 149 -17.11 27.01 0.72
C VAL A 149 -16.16 28.20 0.73
N GLY A 150 -16.04 28.90 1.84
CA GLY A 150 -15.18 30.09 1.99
C GLY A 150 -13.72 29.79 2.34
N GLY A 151 -13.31 28.52 2.40
CA GLY A 151 -11.94 28.12 2.78
C GLY A 151 -11.65 28.28 4.28
N THR A 152 -12.66 28.46 5.11
CA THR A 152 -12.52 28.56 6.57
C THR A 152 -13.04 27.28 7.23
N PRO A 153 -12.34 26.75 8.26
CA PRO A 153 -12.81 25.61 9.02
C PRO A 153 -14.22 25.82 9.58
N LEU A 154 -15.06 24.80 9.49
CA LEU A 154 -16.46 24.87 9.93
C LEU A 154 -16.60 24.77 11.45
N GLY A 155 -15.63 24.15 12.11
CA GLY A 155 -15.70 23.83 13.55
C GLY A 155 -16.60 22.64 13.86
N THR A 156 -17.80 22.58 13.28
CA THR A 156 -18.76 21.47 13.43
C THR A 156 -19.58 21.31 12.16
N TRP A 157 -20.09 20.09 11.93
CA TRP A 157 -21.16 19.82 10.98
C TRP A 157 -22.26 19.03 11.68
N GLY A 158 -23.52 19.38 11.40
CA GLY A 158 -24.65 18.74 12.07
C GLY A 158 -24.62 18.86 13.60
N GLY A 159 -23.93 19.89 14.14
CA GLY A 159 -23.79 20.14 15.58
C GLY A 159 -22.59 19.47 16.25
N HIS A 160 -21.83 18.63 15.57
CA HIS A 160 -20.73 17.84 16.14
C HIS A 160 -19.40 18.09 15.43
N ARG A 161 -18.29 17.96 16.18
CA ARG A 161 -16.92 18.20 15.69
C ARG A 161 -16.40 17.05 14.83
N PHE A 162 -16.51 15.81 15.34
CA PHE A 162 -15.99 14.63 14.65
C PHE A 162 -17.11 13.79 14.06
N TRP A 163 -16.84 13.28 12.85
CA TRP A 163 -17.70 12.31 12.19
C TRP A 163 -16.86 11.14 11.72
N MET A 164 -17.32 9.92 11.92
CA MET A 164 -16.64 8.72 11.51
C MET A 164 -17.59 7.82 10.72
N ALA A 165 -17.14 7.40 9.54
CA ALA A 165 -17.74 6.25 8.86
C ALA A 165 -17.12 4.96 9.42
N VAL A 166 -17.94 3.93 9.60
CA VAL A 166 -17.52 2.63 10.13
C VAL A 166 -18.30 1.49 9.47
N THR A 167 -17.69 0.31 9.49
CA THR A 167 -18.31 -0.94 9.06
C THR A 167 -18.47 -1.88 10.25
N PRO A 168 -19.66 -2.09 10.80
CA PRO A 168 -19.91 -3.10 11.83
C PRO A 168 -19.70 -4.52 11.28
N ASN A 169 -19.15 -5.39 12.13
CA ASN A 169 -18.89 -6.78 11.79
C ASN A 169 -19.25 -7.67 13.00
N GLN A 170 -20.03 -8.73 12.78
CA GLN A 170 -20.42 -9.65 13.83
C GLN A 170 -19.51 -10.87 13.79
N GLU A 171 -18.50 -10.92 14.66
CA GLU A 171 -17.61 -12.08 14.82
C GLU A 171 -16.97 -12.54 13.49
N GLY A 172 -16.58 -11.61 12.62
CA GLY A 172 -16.04 -11.92 11.31
C GLY A 172 -17.10 -12.26 10.24
N ASN A 173 -18.39 -12.02 10.54
CA ASN A 173 -19.44 -12.22 9.56
C ASN A 173 -19.67 -10.96 8.72
N SER A 174 -19.18 -10.98 7.49
CA SER A 174 -19.28 -9.89 6.51
C SER A 174 -20.72 -9.46 6.19
N GLN A 175 -21.71 -10.30 6.43
CA GLN A 175 -23.13 -9.95 6.21
C GLN A 175 -23.63 -8.79 7.08
N PHE A 176 -22.89 -8.43 8.13
CA PHE A 176 -23.16 -7.27 8.96
C PHE A 176 -22.42 -6.02 8.50
N GLU A 177 -21.55 -6.15 7.51
CA GLU A 177 -20.80 -5.05 6.94
C GLU A 177 -21.72 -4.17 6.09
N ASN A 178 -22.15 -3.07 6.69
CA ASN A 178 -22.95 -2.04 6.06
C ASN A 178 -22.44 -0.66 6.52
N PRO A 179 -22.43 0.36 5.65
CA PRO A 179 -21.90 1.66 6.00
C PRO A 179 -22.73 2.31 7.10
N CYS A 180 -22.07 2.74 8.16
CA CYS A 180 -22.64 3.48 9.28
C CYS A 180 -21.89 4.79 9.51
N LEU A 181 -22.56 5.77 10.08
CA LEU A 181 -21.95 6.99 10.59
C LEU A 181 -22.13 7.07 12.11
N VAL A 182 -21.13 7.64 12.75
CA VAL A 182 -21.17 8.02 14.16
C VAL A 182 -20.54 9.40 14.33
N TRP A 183 -20.92 10.13 15.36
CA TRP A 183 -20.39 11.45 15.68
C TRP A 183 -19.76 11.49 17.08
N SER A 184 -18.88 12.45 17.28
CA SER A 184 -18.21 12.71 18.56
C SER A 184 -17.85 14.18 18.68
N ASP A 185 -17.71 14.68 19.91
CA ASP A 185 -17.21 16.03 20.17
C ASP A 185 -15.75 16.04 20.67
N ASP A 186 -15.21 14.86 21.04
CA ASP A 186 -13.83 14.71 21.56
C ASP A 186 -12.98 13.67 20.77
N GLY A 187 -13.57 12.98 19.79
CA GLY A 187 -12.92 11.94 19.00
C GLY A 187 -12.74 10.59 19.72
N LYS A 188 -13.22 10.47 20.97
CA LYS A 188 -13.06 9.30 21.84
C LYS A 188 -14.39 8.70 22.30
N ILE A 189 -15.38 9.53 22.58
CA ILE A 189 -16.72 9.11 22.96
C ILE A 189 -17.65 9.31 21.76
N TRP A 190 -18.18 8.22 21.24
CA TRP A 190 -18.94 8.20 20.00
C TRP A 190 -20.42 7.90 20.22
N SER A 191 -21.28 8.50 19.41
CA SER A 191 -22.72 8.33 19.41
C SER A 191 -23.26 8.11 17.99
N ALA A 192 -24.33 7.35 17.87
CA ALA A 192 -25.11 7.19 16.65
C ALA A 192 -26.49 7.86 16.74
N GLU A 193 -26.72 8.67 17.77
CA GLU A 193 -28.03 9.28 18.02
C GLU A 193 -28.46 10.16 16.84
N GLY A 194 -29.69 9.97 16.40
CA GLY A 194 -30.29 10.72 15.30
C GLY A 194 -29.86 10.28 13.89
N ILE A 195 -28.92 9.34 13.75
CA ILE A 195 -28.43 8.85 12.46
C ILE A 195 -29.23 7.61 12.03
N PRO A 196 -29.69 7.53 10.77
CA PRO A 196 -30.44 6.37 10.27
C PRO A 196 -29.50 5.20 9.88
N ASN A 197 -28.75 4.68 10.86
CA ASN A 197 -27.86 3.54 10.63
C ASN A 197 -28.63 2.20 10.54
N PRO A 198 -28.19 1.27 9.67
CA PRO A 198 -27.15 1.46 8.65
C PRO A 198 -27.66 2.34 7.51
N LEU A 199 -26.76 3.11 6.89
CA LEU A 199 -27.11 4.04 5.81
C LEU A 199 -27.62 3.33 4.55
N SER A 200 -27.14 2.11 4.33
CA SER A 200 -27.61 1.17 3.31
C SER A 200 -27.44 -0.24 3.82
N VAL A 201 -28.40 -1.10 3.49
CA VAL A 201 -28.35 -2.53 3.80
C VAL A 201 -28.16 -3.28 2.50
N VAL A 202 -27.25 -4.25 2.49
CA VAL A 202 -27.18 -5.23 1.40
C VAL A 202 -28.45 -6.07 1.44
N GLU A 203 -29.19 -6.11 0.32
CA GLU A 203 -30.17 -7.16 0.11
C GLU A 203 -29.43 -8.49 0.08
N ARG A 204 -29.74 -9.37 1.03
CA ARG A 204 -29.08 -10.65 1.17
C ARG A 204 -29.28 -11.49 -0.08
N GLU A 205 -28.28 -11.53 -0.90
CA GLU A 205 -28.07 -12.68 -1.76
C GLU A 205 -27.51 -13.82 -0.90
N PRO A 206 -27.89 -15.07 -1.16
CA PRO A 206 -27.43 -16.21 -0.34
C PRO A 206 -25.93 -16.46 -0.38
N ASP A 207 -25.16 -15.66 -1.08
CA ASP A 207 -23.76 -15.83 -1.46
C ASP A 207 -22.76 -14.87 -0.78
N GLY A 208 -23.18 -14.19 0.32
CA GLY A 208 -22.22 -13.44 1.17
C GLY A 208 -21.91 -12.01 0.72
N THR A 209 -22.73 -11.42 -0.14
CA THR A 209 -22.61 -10.01 -0.54
C THR A 209 -22.57 -9.09 0.69
N HIS A 210 -21.66 -8.10 0.67
CA HIS A 210 -21.48 -7.14 1.75
C HIS A 210 -21.08 -5.75 1.23
N ASN A 211 -21.18 -4.75 2.09
CA ASN A 211 -20.77 -3.37 1.87
C ASN A 211 -19.60 -3.07 2.81
N CYS A 212 -18.40 -2.95 2.32
CA CYS A 212 -17.21 -2.77 3.13
C CYS A 212 -16.43 -1.49 2.78
N ASP A 213 -15.34 -1.27 3.49
CA ASP A 213 -14.31 -0.28 3.16
C ASP A 213 -14.86 1.13 2.97
N ASN A 214 -15.45 1.69 4.04
CA ASN A 214 -16.01 3.04 3.98
C ASN A 214 -14.94 4.11 3.92
N ASP A 215 -15.34 5.24 3.31
CA ASP A 215 -14.60 6.49 3.32
C ASP A 215 -15.60 7.64 3.41
N VAL A 216 -15.35 8.67 4.21
CA VAL A 216 -16.26 9.80 4.39
C VAL A 216 -15.59 11.11 4.07
N ILE A 217 -16.23 11.90 3.24
CA ILE A 217 -15.82 13.27 2.94
C ILE A 217 -16.95 14.26 3.16
N TYR A 218 -16.60 15.52 3.32
CA TYR A 218 -17.55 16.62 3.34
C TYR A 218 -17.63 17.29 1.97
N ASP A 219 -18.85 17.38 1.44
CA ASP A 219 -19.15 18.19 0.27
C ASP A 219 -19.66 19.59 0.70
N PRO A 220 -18.81 20.64 0.58
CA PRO A 220 -19.21 21.98 0.98
C PRO A 220 -20.26 22.61 0.05
N VAL A 221 -20.44 22.11 -1.18
CA VAL A 221 -21.38 22.68 -2.15
C VAL A 221 -22.83 22.37 -1.70
N ASN A 222 -23.08 21.14 -1.33
CA ASN A 222 -24.41 20.71 -0.86
C ASN A 222 -24.53 20.71 0.67
N ASN A 223 -23.43 20.97 1.40
CA ASN A 223 -23.36 20.87 2.86
C ASN A 223 -23.77 19.48 3.36
N GLU A 224 -23.18 18.44 2.77
CA GLU A 224 -23.49 17.04 3.02
C GLU A 224 -22.24 16.23 3.33
N LEU A 225 -22.43 15.10 4.05
CA LEU A 225 -21.44 14.04 4.09
C LEU A 225 -21.68 13.08 2.93
N TRP A 226 -20.63 12.75 2.23
CA TRP A 226 -20.62 11.70 1.22
C TRP A 226 -19.86 10.51 1.79
N VAL A 227 -20.50 9.35 1.84
CA VAL A 227 -19.91 8.10 2.29
C VAL A 227 -19.73 7.21 1.08
N TYR A 228 -18.47 6.99 0.72
CA TYR A 228 -18.07 6.02 -0.29
C TYR A 228 -17.91 4.66 0.39
N TYR A 229 -18.16 3.59 -0.33
CA TYR A 229 -17.95 2.23 0.15
C TYR A 229 -17.91 1.27 -1.03
N VAL A 230 -17.37 0.08 -0.81
CA VAL A 230 -17.30 -0.96 -1.83
C VAL A 230 -18.39 -2.01 -1.57
N TRP A 231 -19.17 -2.29 -2.61
CA TRP A 231 -20.08 -3.42 -2.63
C TRP A 231 -19.35 -4.63 -3.23
N GLU A 232 -19.29 -5.71 -2.50
CA GLU A 232 -18.63 -6.94 -2.91
C GLU A 232 -19.51 -8.17 -2.72
N GLN A 233 -19.25 -9.20 -3.51
CA GLN A 233 -19.84 -10.53 -3.33
C GLN A 233 -18.80 -11.49 -2.76
N ASP A 234 -19.21 -12.40 -1.86
CA ASP A 234 -18.31 -13.29 -1.13
C ASP A 234 -17.44 -14.18 -2.05
N ALA A 235 -16.21 -14.37 -1.57
CA ALA A 235 -15.12 -15.10 -2.21
C ALA A 235 -15.40 -16.54 -2.60
N GLN A 236 -16.39 -17.18 -2.03
CA GLN A 236 -16.58 -18.62 -2.25
C GLN A 236 -17.17 -18.97 -3.63
N ASN A 237 -17.68 -18.00 -4.36
CA ASN A 237 -18.37 -18.20 -5.64
C ASN A 237 -17.78 -17.42 -6.81
N TYR A 238 -16.53 -16.96 -6.73
CA TYR A 238 -15.91 -16.21 -7.81
C TYR A 238 -15.75 -17.07 -9.07
N GLY A 239 -16.51 -16.73 -10.09
CA GLY A 239 -16.20 -17.15 -11.43
C GLY A 239 -14.85 -16.54 -11.87
N GLN A 240 -14.08 -17.27 -12.65
CA GLN A 240 -12.94 -16.69 -13.35
C GLN A 240 -13.42 -15.53 -14.24
N ILE A 241 -12.60 -14.50 -14.40
CA ILE A 241 -12.82 -13.41 -15.35
C ILE A 241 -13.24 -14.00 -16.70
N GLY A 242 -14.34 -13.47 -17.26
CA GLY A 242 -14.92 -13.98 -18.49
C GLY A 242 -15.88 -15.16 -18.35
N THR A 243 -16.17 -15.60 -17.13
CA THR A 243 -17.24 -16.58 -16.87
C THR A 243 -18.55 -15.89 -16.48
N SER A 244 -19.68 -16.57 -16.68
CA SER A 244 -21.01 -16.04 -16.32
C SER A 244 -21.23 -15.82 -14.81
N ASN A 245 -20.30 -16.27 -13.96
CA ASN A 245 -20.36 -16.17 -12.51
C ASN A 245 -19.44 -15.09 -11.94
N PHE A 246 -18.73 -14.36 -12.80
CA PHE A 246 -17.89 -13.25 -12.37
C PHE A 246 -18.76 -12.12 -11.80
N LYS A 247 -18.37 -11.62 -10.65
CA LYS A 247 -19.04 -10.50 -9.96
C LYS A 247 -18.01 -9.41 -9.66
N PRO A 248 -18.17 -8.22 -10.23
CA PRO A 248 -17.24 -7.11 -9.99
C PRO A 248 -17.45 -6.51 -8.60
N SER A 249 -16.42 -5.86 -8.05
CA SER A 249 -16.57 -4.90 -6.99
C SER A 249 -17.19 -3.60 -7.53
N ILE A 250 -18.05 -2.96 -6.76
CA ILE A 250 -18.70 -1.71 -7.16
C ILE A 250 -18.45 -0.63 -6.12
N LEU A 251 -17.80 0.46 -6.53
CA LEU A 251 -17.73 1.66 -5.71
C LEU A 251 -19.09 2.34 -5.68
N ARG A 252 -19.60 2.58 -4.49
CA ARG A 252 -20.89 3.25 -4.23
C ARG A 252 -20.71 4.49 -3.41
N ARG A 253 -21.65 5.41 -3.52
CA ARG A 253 -21.74 6.61 -2.69
C ARG A 253 -23.12 6.77 -2.10
N ILE A 254 -23.17 7.11 -0.80
CA ILE A 254 -24.36 7.59 -0.10
C ILE A 254 -24.14 9.06 0.26
N ARG A 255 -25.21 9.84 0.25
CA ARG A 255 -25.22 11.23 0.69
C ARG A 255 -26.04 11.36 1.96
N VAL A 256 -25.50 12.10 2.93
CA VAL A 256 -26.22 12.37 4.20
C VAL A 256 -26.27 13.86 4.44
N ALA A 257 -27.48 14.39 4.60
CA ALA A 257 -27.72 15.78 4.93
C ALA A 257 -28.08 15.94 6.41
N ALA A 258 -27.63 17.05 7.01
CA ALA A 258 -28.04 17.48 8.35
C ALA A 258 -28.97 18.67 8.23
N THR A 259 -30.12 18.61 8.89
CA THR A 259 -31.11 19.70 8.93
C THR A 259 -31.28 20.16 10.37
N GLN A 260 -31.06 21.46 10.61
CA GLN A 260 -31.25 22.05 11.92
C GLN A 260 -32.75 22.19 12.23
N GLY A 261 -33.18 21.60 13.33
CA GLY A 261 -34.52 21.73 13.89
C GLY A 261 -34.55 22.57 15.16
N GLY A 262 -35.72 22.71 15.79
CA GLY A 262 -35.89 23.51 17.02
C GLY A 262 -35.13 22.99 18.25
N THR A 263 -34.76 21.70 18.29
CA THR A 263 -34.11 21.03 19.43
C THR A 263 -32.80 20.36 19.09
N GLY A 264 -32.28 20.56 17.88
CA GLY A 264 -31.02 19.91 17.41
C GLY A 264 -31.03 19.64 15.92
N PHE A 265 -30.18 18.73 15.49
CA PHE A 265 -30.10 18.30 14.10
C PHE A 265 -30.83 16.97 13.87
N THR A 266 -31.34 16.80 12.67
CA THR A 266 -31.82 15.53 12.12
C THR A 266 -30.96 15.17 10.91
N TYR A 267 -30.63 13.89 10.75
CA TYR A 267 -29.81 13.40 9.66
C TYR A 267 -30.65 12.52 8.75
N ALA A 268 -30.47 12.69 7.46
CA ALA A 268 -31.24 11.94 6.47
C ALA A 268 -30.38 11.54 5.28
N VAL A 269 -30.50 10.29 4.87
CA VAL A 269 -29.92 9.82 3.61
C VAL A 269 -30.65 10.48 2.45
N GLN A 270 -29.88 11.05 1.53
CA GLN A 270 -30.38 11.71 0.32
C GLN A 270 -30.28 10.76 -0.86
N LYS A 271 -31.33 10.70 -1.68
CA LYS A 271 -31.30 9.98 -2.94
C LYS A 271 -30.87 10.91 -4.07
N ASP A 272 -30.06 10.44 -4.99
CA ASP A 272 -29.78 11.16 -6.21
C ASP A 272 -31.04 11.20 -7.11
N ALA A 273 -31.16 12.23 -7.93
CA ALA A 273 -32.33 12.43 -8.77
C ALA A 273 -32.56 11.22 -9.70
N GLY A 274 -33.74 10.63 -9.61
CA GLY A 274 -34.12 9.47 -10.43
C GLY A 274 -33.65 8.11 -9.87
N GLN A 275 -32.99 8.08 -8.70
CA GLN A 275 -32.58 6.84 -8.03
C GLN A 275 -33.66 6.36 -7.04
N GLU A 276 -33.95 5.07 -7.05
CA GLU A 276 -34.78 4.43 -6.04
C GLU A 276 -33.98 4.02 -4.79
N ASN A 277 -32.71 3.68 -4.99
CA ASN A 277 -31.79 3.27 -3.93
C ASN A 277 -31.23 4.46 -3.15
N PRO A 278 -30.80 4.26 -1.91
CA PRO A 278 -30.13 5.29 -1.12
C PRO A 278 -28.68 5.55 -1.56
N TYR A 279 -28.19 4.80 -2.52
CA TYR A 279 -26.81 4.87 -3.04
C TYR A 279 -26.80 5.05 -4.56
N THR A 280 -25.66 5.47 -5.07
CA THR A 280 -25.36 5.56 -6.51
C THR A 280 -24.11 4.73 -6.80
N ASP A 281 -24.19 3.86 -7.80
CA ASP A 281 -23.05 3.13 -8.34
C ASP A 281 -22.18 4.10 -9.15
N LEU A 282 -20.88 4.19 -8.83
CA LEU A 282 -19.96 5.15 -9.44
C LEU A 282 -18.94 4.49 -10.37
N VAL A 283 -18.30 3.42 -9.91
CA VAL A 283 -17.31 2.66 -10.65
C VAL A 283 -17.63 1.18 -10.50
N THR A 284 -17.66 0.47 -11.61
CA THR A 284 -17.73 -0.99 -11.60
C THR A 284 -16.38 -1.52 -12.04
N SER A 285 -15.74 -2.31 -11.21
CA SER A 285 -14.47 -2.92 -11.51
C SER A 285 -14.60 -4.03 -12.55
N THR A 286 -13.54 -4.27 -13.30
CA THR A 286 -13.46 -5.43 -14.20
C THR A 286 -12.91 -6.66 -13.48
N TYR A 287 -12.37 -6.47 -12.28
CA TYR A 287 -11.77 -7.51 -11.45
C TYR A 287 -12.42 -7.55 -10.07
N HIS A 288 -12.30 -8.69 -9.43
CA HIS A 288 -12.69 -8.81 -8.02
C HIS A 288 -11.55 -8.30 -7.12
N TYR A 289 -11.91 -7.66 -5.99
CA TYR A 289 -10.97 -6.99 -5.10
C TYR A 289 -10.13 -5.86 -5.71
N ASP A 290 -10.61 -5.27 -6.79
CA ASP A 290 -10.19 -3.94 -7.17
C ASP A 290 -10.90 -2.91 -6.30
N MET A 291 -10.27 -1.76 -6.11
CA MET A 291 -10.85 -0.63 -5.37
C MET A 291 -11.10 -0.90 -3.87
N GLN A 292 -10.45 -1.89 -3.28
CA GLN A 292 -10.52 -2.06 -1.82
C GLN A 292 -9.99 -0.81 -1.12
N SER A 293 -10.61 -0.48 0.00
CA SER A 293 -10.19 0.65 0.84
C SER A 293 -10.09 1.97 0.08
N PRO A 294 -11.15 2.43 -0.58
CA PRO A 294 -11.13 3.73 -1.23
C PRO A 294 -10.80 4.81 -0.20
N ALA A 295 -9.85 5.69 -0.53
CA ALA A 295 -9.50 6.88 0.22
C ALA A 295 -9.69 8.08 -0.70
N VAL A 296 -10.73 8.87 -0.46
CA VAL A 296 -11.14 9.96 -1.33
C VAL A 296 -10.73 11.30 -0.74
N VAL A 297 -9.99 12.09 -1.49
CA VAL A 297 -9.63 13.45 -1.11
C VAL A 297 -10.23 14.44 -2.10
N ARG A 298 -10.99 15.39 -1.59
CA ARG A 298 -11.41 16.57 -2.32
C ARG A 298 -10.42 17.71 -2.01
N ARG A 299 -9.47 17.94 -2.91
CA ARG A 299 -8.48 19.00 -2.76
C ARG A 299 -9.08 20.41 -2.94
N ASP A 300 -9.90 20.55 -3.97
CA ASP A 300 -10.61 21.79 -4.32
C ASP A 300 -11.92 21.49 -5.05
N ALA A 301 -12.57 22.50 -5.63
CA ALA A 301 -13.87 22.34 -6.28
C ALA A 301 -13.85 21.35 -7.47
N ASN A 302 -12.72 21.24 -8.16
CA ASN A 302 -12.59 20.49 -9.42
C ASN A 302 -11.53 19.38 -9.36
N THR A 303 -10.86 19.20 -8.20
CA THR A 303 -9.78 18.24 -8.03
C THR A 303 -10.15 17.23 -6.94
N TRP A 304 -10.52 16.04 -7.39
CA TRP A 304 -10.84 14.91 -6.55
C TRP A 304 -9.92 13.75 -6.90
N LEU A 305 -9.37 13.14 -5.90
CA LEU A 305 -8.46 12.01 -6.02
C LEU A 305 -8.98 10.88 -5.17
N MET A 306 -8.86 9.66 -5.66
CA MET A 306 -9.19 8.45 -4.93
C MET A 306 -8.05 7.44 -5.10
N TRP A 307 -7.47 7.07 -3.99
CA TRP A 307 -6.56 5.93 -3.91
C TRP A 307 -7.34 4.71 -3.46
N SER A 308 -7.00 3.57 -4.00
CA SER A 308 -7.56 2.30 -3.58
C SER A 308 -6.54 1.19 -3.73
N ASN A 309 -6.70 0.11 -2.99
CA ASN A 309 -5.86 -1.05 -3.15
C ASN A 309 -6.41 -1.97 -4.23
N ASN A 310 -5.51 -2.42 -5.11
CA ASN A 310 -5.77 -3.45 -6.09
C ASN A 310 -4.97 -4.70 -5.73
N SER A 311 -5.64 -5.83 -5.61
CA SER A 311 -4.99 -7.07 -5.24
C SER A 311 -4.29 -7.79 -6.40
N ASP A 312 -4.29 -7.21 -7.63
CA ASP A 312 -3.65 -7.76 -8.85
C ASP A 312 -4.06 -9.21 -9.14
N GLN A 313 -5.35 -9.46 -9.10
CA GLN A 313 -5.90 -10.81 -9.17
C GLN A 313 -6.26 -11.23 -10.60
N GLY A 314 -5.37 -11.06 -11.55
CA GLY A 314 -5.52 -11.66 -12.87
C GLY A 314 -5.62 -13.19 -12.86
N VAL A 315 -5.36 -13.81 -11.72
CA VAL A 315 -5.52 -15.27 -11.47
C VAL A 315 -6.29 -15.42 -10.17
N ALA A 316 -7.40 -16.13 -10.19
CA ALA A 316 -8.23 -16.38 -9.01
C ALA A 316 -7.36 -16.83 -7.81
N PRO A 317 -7.35 -16.11 -6.68
CA PRO A 317 -6.51 -16.46 -5.57
C PRO A 317 -7.06 -17.70 -4.91
N THR A 318 -6.17 -18.63 -4.66
CA THR A 318 -6.42 -19.67 -3.69
C THR A 318 -6.08 -19.12 -2.30
N GLY A 319 -6.98 -18.28 -1.74
CA GLY A 319 -6.82 -17.70 -0.40
C GLY A 319 -6.20 -16.28 -0.38
N TRP A 320 -6.18 -15.66 0.79
CA TRP A 320 -5.72 -14.30 1.12
C TRP A 320 -4.19 -14.08 1.01
N ASN A 321 -3.51 -14.77 0.13
CA ASN A 321 -2.06 -14.72 -0.05
C ASN A 321 -1.68 -13.95 -1.31
N ASN A 322 -2.33 -12.82 -1.56
CA ASN A 322 -1.90 -11.98 -2.66
C ASN A 322 -0.48 -11.46 -2.41
N GLN A 323 0.40 -11.68 -3.39
CA GLN A 323 1.80 -11.28 -3.32
C GLN A 323 2.11 -10.09 -4.24
N ASN A 324 1.09 -9.52 -4.90
CA ASN A 324 1.26 -8.52 -5.94
C ASN A 324 0.35 -7.29 -5.76
N GLY A 325 -0.30 -7.15 -4.59
CA GLY A 325 -1.15 -6.01 -4.29
C GLY A 325 -0.41 -4.68 -4.43
N PHE A 326 -1.10 -3.66 -4.93
CA PHE A 326 -0.57 -2.33 -5.14
C PHE A 326 -1.66 -1.27 -4.98
N VAL A 327 -1.27 -0.03 -4.91
CA VAL A 327 -2.20 1.11 -4.84
C VAL A 327 -2.46 1.65 -6.24
N GLU A 328 -3.71 2.00 -6.50
CA GLU A 328 -4.18 2.70 -7.70
C GLU A 328 -4.66 4.10 -7.35
N LEU A 329 -4.56 5.01 -8.31
CA LEU A 329 -5.09 6.36 -8.24
C LEU A 329 -6.12 6.56 -9.35
N ARG A 330 -7.29 7.10 -8.98
CA ARG A 330 -8.28 7.64 -9.92
C ARG A 330 -8.49 9.12 -9.68
N ARG A 331 -8.84 9.85 -10.73
CA ARG A 331 -9.11 11.29 -10.70
C ARG A 331 -10.56 11.57 -11.08
N SER A 332 -11.12 12.62 -10.50
CA SER A 332 -12.45 13.13 -10.84
C SER A 332 -12.49 14.65 -10.72
N THR A 333 -13.42 15.27 -11.40
CA THR A 333 -13.70 16.72 -11.27
C THR A 333 -14.91 17.01 -10.40
N ASN A 334 -15.66 15.97 -9.99
CA ASN A 334 -16.92 16.14 -9.25
C ASN A 334 -17.17 15.08 -8.17
N GLY A 335 -16.23 14.12 -7.98
CA GLY A 335 -16.36 13.03 -7.01
C GLY A 335 -17.36 11.94 -7.37
N THR A 336 -17.95 11.98 -8.57
CA THR A 336 -18.94 11.00 -9.04
C THR A 336 -18.55 10.31 -10.33
N GLU A 337 -17.91 11.03 -11.23
CA GLU A 337 -17.40 10.50 -12.49
C GLU A 337 -15.90 10.33 -12.35
N TRP A 338 -15.45 9.09 -12.28
CA TRP A 338 -14.07 8.74 -12.04
C TRP A 338 -13.39 8.27 -13.32
N GLY A 339 -12.19 8.78 -13.57
CA GLY A 339 -11.33 8.33 -14.67
C GLY A 339 -10.76 6.93 -14.45
N GLU A 340 -10.03 6.47 -15.44
CA GLU A 340 -9.32 5.19 -15.39
C GLU A 340 -8.31 5.14 -14.22
N ALA A 341 -8.08 3.94 -13.70
CA ALA A 341 -7.11 3.72 -12.65
C ALA A 341 -5.67 3.85 -13.17
N LYS A 342 -4.85 4.58 -12.43
CA LYS A 342 -3.40 4.64 -12.62
C LYS A 342 -2.72 3.80 -11.54
N SER A 343 -1.97 2.78 -11.94
CA SER A 343 -1.18 1.99 -10.98
C SER A 343 -0.04 2.82 -10.39
N LEU A 344 0.13 2.76 -9.07
CA LEU A 344 1.25 3.38 -8.37
C LEU A 344 2.36 2.38 -8.01
N LYS A 345 2.39 1.18 -8.62
CA LYS A 345 3.46 0.18 -8.43
C LYS A 345 4.87 0.77 -8.51
N PRO A 346 5.19 1.65 -9.50
CA PRO A 346 6.54 2.18 -9.60
C PRO A 346 6.82 3.36 -8.65
N THR A 347 5.79 4.00 -8.12
CA THR A 347 5.91 5.29 -7.42
C THR A 347 5.50 5.27 -5.96
N LEU A 348 4.78 4.23 -5.53
CA LEU A 348 4.50 3.92 -4.13
C LEU A 348 5.05 2.54 -3.80
N VAL A 349 6.24 2.49 -3.22
CA VAL A 349 6.93 1.24 -2.88
C VAL A 349 7.16 1.20 -1.38
N LEU A 350 6.59 0.19 -0.71
CA LEU A 350 6.91 -0.09 0.68
C LEU A 350 8.23 -0.86 0.77
N GLN A 351 9.07 -0.51 1.73
CA GLN A 351 10.32 -1.23 1.96
C GLN A 351 10.09 -2.68 2.37
N ASN A 352 11.10 -3.52 2.14
CA ASN A 352 11.09 -4.95 2.48
C ASN A 352 10.00 -5.75 1.77
N ASP A 353 9.58 -5.32 0.57
CA ASP A 353 8.55 -6.00 -0.22
C ASP A 353 7.21 -6.19 0.53
N TRP A 354 6.85 -5.25 1.40
CA TRP A 354 5.54 -5.27 2.04
C TRP A 354 4.44 -4.99 1.03
N ILE A 355 3.33 -5.71 1.15
CA ILE A 355 2.18 -5.64 0.25
C ILE A 355 1.11 -4.73 0.88
N PRO A 356 0.71 -3.63 0.24
CA PRO A 356 -0.37 -2.79 0.73
C PRO A 356 -1.70 -3.55 0.69
N TRP A 357 -2.52 -3.36 1.74
CA TRP A 357 -3.83 -4.00 1.84
C TRP A 357 -4.95 -2.99 2.06
N HIS A 358 -4.80 -2.07 3.02
CA HIS A 358 -5.73 -0.96 3.24
C HIS A 358 -4.97 0.34 3.37
N LEU A 359 -5.64 1.45 3.06
CA LEU A 359 -5.04 2.77 3.25
C LEU A 359 -6.11 3.81 3.57
N ASP A 360 -5.66 4.90 4.19
CA ASP A 360 -6.33 6.18 4.22
C ASP A 360 -5.38 7.27 3.75
N VAL A 361 -5.89 8.25 3.04
CA VAL A 361 -5.11 9.39 2.53
C VAL A 361 -5.81 10.70 2.89
N GLN A 362 -5.05 11.63 3.44
CA GLN A 362 -5.54 12.97 3.78
C GLN A 362 -4.68 14.05 3.12
N TRP A 363 -5.30 15.16 2.73
CA TRP A 363 -4.59 16.37 2.33
C TRP A 363 -4.27 17.20 3.56
N ILE A 364 -2.98 17.38 3.85
CA ILE A 364 -2.51 18.15 5.00
C ILE A 364 -1.97 19.49 4.49
N PRO A 365 -2.61 20.62 4.81
CA PRO A 365 -2.17 21.93 4.35
C PRO A 365 -0.90 22.37 5.09
N ASN A 366 -0.07 23.15 4.41
CA ASN A 366 1.08 23.90 4.98
C ASN A 366 2.21 23.03 5.59
N VAL A 367 2.29 21.73 5.28
CA VAL A 367 3.35 20.83 5.81
C VAL A 367 4.49 20.61 4.83
N GLY A 368 4.35 21.00 3.58
CA GLY A 368 5.40 20.92 2.57
C GLY A 368 6.53 21.90 2.83
N ALA A 369 7.73 21.58 2.36
CA ALA A 369 8.94 22.40 2.58
C ALA A 369 8.84 23.82 2.03
N ASP A 370 7.99 24.07 1.05
CA ASP A 370 7.70 25.36 0.43
C ASP A 370 6.46 26.06 1.05
N GLY A 371 5.87 25.46 2.09
CA GLY A 371 4.62 25.93 2.71
C GLY A 371 3.36 25.47 1.96
N SER A 372 3.51 24.61 0.95
CA SER A 372 2.37 23.92 0.32
C SER A 372 1.81 22.83 1.21
N GLY A 373 0.67 22.25 0.82
CA GLY A 373 0.17 21.01 1.44
C GLY A 373 0.81 19.77 0.83
N GLU A 374 0.68 18.66 1.53
CA GLU A 374 1.06 17.32 1.06
C GLU A 374 -0.10 16.35 1.26
N TYR A 375 -0.16 15.30 0.43
CA TYR A 375 -0.96 14.11 0.72
C TYR A 375 -0.17 13.23 1.67
N TRP A 376 -0.79 12.86 2.77
CA TRP A 376 -0.26 11.89 3.72
C TRP A 376 -1.10 10.64 3.68
N ALA A 377 -0.47 9.49 3.84
CA ALA A 377 -1.14 8.19 3.86
C ALA A 377 -0.73 7.36 5.06
N LEU A 378 -1.69 6.65 5.64
CA LEU A 378 -1.46 5.52 6.52
C LEU A 378 -1.83 4.24 5.77
N ILE A 379 -0.86 3.34 5.59
CA ILE A 379 -0.97 2.15 4.77
C ILE A 379 -0.83 0.91 5.65
N CYS A 380 -1.92 0.16 5.80
CA CYS A 380 -1.89 -1.18 6.34
C CYS A 380 -1.26 -2.12 5.33
N ALA A 381 -0.24 -2.86 5.72
CA ALA A 381 0.45 -3.78 4.84
C ALA A 381 0.89 -5.05 5.57
N TYR A 382 1.15 -6.11 4.82
CA TYR A 382 1.66 -7.38 5.31
C TYR A 382 2.94 -7.79 4.57
N PRO A 383 3.84 -8.59 5.20
CA PRO A 383 5.09 -9.00 4.58
C PRO A 383 4.83 -9.96 3.41
N LYS A 384 5.53 -9.76 2.30
CA LYS A 384 5.49 -10.65 1.14
C LYS A 384 5.88 -12.07 1.55
N GLY A 385 5.07 -13.04 1.17
CA GLY A 385 5.25 -14.45 1.57
C GLY A 385 4.73 -14.80 2.95
N GLY A 386 4.36 -13.83 3.80
CA GLY A 386 3.87 -14.05 5.17
C GLY A 386 2.36 -14.20 5.30
N GLY A 387 1.61 -13.82 4.28
CA GLY A 387 0.15 -13.75 4.34
C GLY A 387 -0.37 -12.63 5.23
N SER A 388 -1.68 -12.42 5.20
CA SER A 388 -2.36 -11.33 5.91
C SER A 388 -2.55 -11.54 7.42
N ASN A 389 -1.94 -12.55 8.01
CA ASN A 389 -2.09 -12.87 9.45
C ASN A 389 -1.29 -11.95 10.36
N HIS A 390 -0.49 -11.06 9.79
CA HIS A 390 0.26 -10.04 10.52
C HIS A 390 0.30 -8.78 9.65
N THR A 391 -0.23 -7.68 10.14
CA THR A 391 -0.23 -6.41 9.43
C THR A 391 0.28 -5.28 10.30
N ASP A 392 1.12 -4.45 9.72
CA ASP A 392 1.63 -3.21 10.32
C ASP A 392 1.06 -1.99 9.59
N LEU A 393 1.11 -0.83 10.23
CA LEU A 393 0.67 0.44 9.67
C LEU A 393 1.89 1.30 9.34
N PHE A 394 2.03 1.67 8.07
CA PHE A 394 3.12 2.48 7.57
C PHE A 394 2.67 3.90 7.21
N PHE A 395 3.57 4.85 7.37
CA PHE A 395 3.36 6.23 6.96
C PHE A 395 4.01 6.49 5.58
N ALA A 396 3.31 7.25 4.75
CA ALA A 396 3.83 7.74 3.48
C ALA A 396 3.34 9.17 3.23
N LYS A 397 4.06 9.92 2.37
CA LYS A 397 3.67 11.27 1.97
C LYS A 397 4.02 11.57 0.52
N SER A 398 3.27 12.48 -0.09
CA SER A 398 3.42 12.88 -1.49
C SER A 398 3.00 14.32 -1.69
N ALA A 399 3.70 15.06 -2.56
CA ALA A 399 3.32 16.42 -2.94
C ALA A 399 2.20 16.44 -4.01
N ASP A 400 2.16 15.42 -4.88
CA ASP A 400 1.28 15.34 -6.06
C ASP A 400 0.24 14.21 -5.98
N GLY A 401 0.39 13.29 -5.02
CA GLY A 401 -0.45 12.10 -4.86
C GLY A 401 -0.04 10.91 -5.73
N GLU A 402 1.01 11.05 -6.52
CA GLU A 402 1.52 10.03 -7.43
C GLU A 402 2.88 9.51 -7.04
N LEU A 403 3.83 10.39 -6.72
CA LEU A 403 5.17 10.03 -6.27
C LEU A 403 5.22 10.08 -4.75
N TRP A 404 5.39 8.92 -4.13
CA TRP A 404 5.31 8.76 -2.68
C TRP A 404 6.68 8.56 -2.04
N THR A 405 6.92 9.29 -0.98
CA THR A 405 7.99 9.03 -0.02
C THR A 405 7.44 8.12 1.06
N THR A 406 7.98 6.91 1.21
CA THR A 406 7.61 5.93 2.22
C THR A 406 8.69 5.84 3.31
N TYR A 407 8.34 5.25 4.45
CA TYR A 407 9.26 5.06 5.56
C TYR A 407 9.35 3.58 5.91
N PRO A 408 10.57 3.06 6.22
CA PRO A 408 10.78 1.62 6.38
C PRO A 408 10.18 1.05 7.65
N ASN A 409 10.10 1.86 8.72
CA ASN A 409 9.55 1.40 10.00
C ASN A 409 8.07 1.75 10.08
N PRO A 410 7.22 0.84 10.58
CA PRO A 410 5.82 1.11 10.79
C PRO A 410 5.60 2.16 11.90
N ILE A 411 4.54 2.95 11.76
CA ILE A 411 4.08 3.87 12.81
C ILE A 411 3.35 3.11 13.92
N LEU A 412 2.69 2.02 13.59
CA LEU A 412 2.04 1.11 14.53
C LEU A 412 2.27 -0.34 14.12
N SER A 413 2.58 -1.18 15.12
CA SER A 413 2.67 -2.64 14.98
C SER A 413 1.77 -3.36 15.97
N PRO A 414 1.36 -4.60 15.69
CA PRO A 414 0.65 -5.46 16.63
C PRO A 414 1.38 -5.62 17.96
N ARG A 415 0.64 -5.77 19.05
CA ARG A 415 1.21 -5.93 20.39
C ARG A 415 0.95 -7.34 20.93
N SER A 416 2.02 -8.10 21.13
CA SER A 416 1.93 -9.47 21.65
C SER A 416 1.10 -9.55 22.95
N GLY A 417 0.18 -10.50 23.01
CA GLY A 417 -0.70 -10.73 24.16
C GLY A 417 -1.84 -9.73 24.32
N GLN A 418 -1.93 -8.70 23.47
CA GLN A 418 -2.98 -7.69 23.51
C GLN A 418 -4.13 -8.02 22.53
N TRP A 419 -5.18 -7.21 22.56
CA TRP A 419 -6.34 -7.37 21.69
C TRP A 419 -6.02 -7.14 20.18
N ASP A 420 -4.99 -6.35 19.88
CA ASP A 420 -4.48 -6.03 18.54
C ASP A 420 -3.23 -6.87 18.20
N GLN A 421 -3.16 -8.10 18.66
CA GLN A 421 -1.97 -8.95 18.58
C GLN A 421 -1.58 -9.34 17.15
N ASN A 422 -2.52 -9.45 16.23
CA ASN A 422 -2.26 -9.94 14.89
C ASN A 422 -2.36 -8.82 13.83
N PHE A 423 -3.27 -7.86 14.04
CA PHE A 423 -3.60 -6.91 13.01
C PHE A 423 -3.61 -5.48 13.52
N ILE A 424 -2.88 -4.61 12.81
CA ILE A 424 -3.19 -3.20 12.68
C ILE A 424 -3.77 -3.06 11.28
N TYR A 425 -5.07 -2.78 11.19
CA TYR A 425 -5.82 -2.88 9.95
C TYR A 425 -6.10 -1.49 9.36
N ARG A 426 -7.19 -1.29 8.61
CA ARG A 426 -7.53 0.03 8.10
C ARG A 426 -7.59 1.06 9.23
N SER A 427 -7.01 2.22 8.98
CA SER A 427 -6.96 3.34 9.90
C SER A 427 -7.41 4.61 9.20
N SER A 428 -7.77 5.62 9.97
CA SER A 428 -7.91 6.99 9.55
C SER A 428 -7.16 7.91 10.50
N PHE A 429 -6.86 9.13 10.08
CA PHE A 429 -6.07 10.05 10.88
C PHE A 429 -6.43 11.51 10.61
N THR A 430 -6.07 12.37 11.56
CA THR A 430 -6.09 13.82 11.39
C THR A 430 -4.76 14.39 11.87
N TYR A 431 -4.35 15.51 11.29
CA TYR A 431 -3.15 16.24 11.71
C TYR A 431 -3.51 17.70 11.98
N ASP A 432 -3.28 18.18 13.21
CA ASP A 432 -3.68 19.51 13.64
C ASP A 432 -2.54 20.54 13.58
N ALA A 433 -2.89 21.79 13.84
CA ALA A 433 -1.94 22.90 13.81
C ALA A 433 -0.89 22.85 14.94
N ASP A 434 -1.14 22.08 15.98
CA ASP A 434 -0.22 21.89 17.11
C ASP A 434 0.81 20.78 16.80
N GLY A 435 0.71 20.15 15.63
CA GLY A 435 1.64 19.10 15.17
C GLY A 435 1.29 17.72 15.68
N LYS A 436 0.07 17.51 16.15
CA LYS A 436 -0.41 16.23 16.63
C LYS A 436 -1.06 15.42 15.51
N LEU A 437 -0.61 14.18 15.33
CA LEU A 437 -1.25 13.18 14.50
C LEU A 437 -2.14 12.31 15.39
N SER A 438 -3.45 12.41 15.19
CA SER A 438 -4.45 11.55 15.84
C SER A 438 -4.80 10.42 14.91
N VAL A 439 -4.81 9.17 15.40
CA VAL A 439 -5.04 7.96 14.59
C VAL A 439 -6.14 7.12 15.21
N TRP A 440 -7.16 6.83 14.41
CA TRP A 440 -8.18 5.81 14.69
C TRP A 440 -7.88 4.60 13.82
N TYR A 441 -7.67 3.44 14.41
CA TYR A 441 -7.34 2.24 13.67
C TYR A 441 -8.18 1.05 14.09
N SER A 442 -8.55 0.22 13.14
CA SER A 442 -9.09 -1.08 13.46
C SER A 442 -7.95 -2.08 13.67
N GLY A 443 -8.16 -2.97 14.60
CA GLY A 443 -7.22 -4.03 14.90
C GLY A 443 -7.93 -5.27 15.41
N GLY A 444 -7.21 -6.36 15.50
CA GLY A 444 -7.81 -7.61 15.91
C GLY A 444 -6.80 -8.66 16.29
N LYS A 445 -7.34 -9.76 16.78
CA LYS A 445 -6.60 -10.95 17.16
C LYS A 445 -7.21 -12.14 16.44
N GLU A 446 -6.37 -12.96 15.83
CA GLU A 446 -6.79 -14.22 15.26
C GLU A 446 -7.31 -15.16 16.37
N GLN A 447 -8.62 -15.31 16.42
CA GLN A 447 -9.33 -16.20 17.35
C GLN A 447 -10.54 -16.78 16.61
N PRO A 448 -11.11 -17.90 17.02
CA PRO A 448 -12.43 -18.27 16.59
C PRO A 448 -13.42 -17.12 16.89
N GLY A 449 -13.91 -16.46 15.82
CA GLY A 449 -14.78 -15.28 15.92
C GLY A 449 -14.04 -13.95 15.92
N ASN A 450 -13.16 -13.71 14.94
CA ASN A 450 -12.39 -12.45 14.71
C ASN A 450 -12.97 -11.24 15.42
N HIS A 451 -12.35 -10.82 16.53
CA HIS A 451 -12.82 -9.68 17.31
C HIS A 451 -12.16 -8.39 16.80
N TRP A 452 -12.79 -7.77 15.84
CA TRP A 452 -12.38 -6.45 15.34
C TRP A 452 -12.84 -5.34 16.29
N ARG A 453 -11.94 -4.41 16.56
CA ARG A 453 -12.21 -3.22 17.38
C ARG A 453 -11.54 -2.01 16.78
N ILE A 454 -12.09 -0.84 17.06
CA ILE A 454 -11.45 0.43 16.76
C ILE A 454 -10.79 0.96 18.03
N ALA A 455 -9.56 1.43 17.91
CA ALA A 455 -8.85 2.11 18.96
C ALA A 455 -8.35 3.47 18.50
N TYR A 456 -8.06 4.32 19.46
CA TYR A 456 -7.48 5.63 19.29
C TYR A 456 -6.06 5.68 19.84
N THR A 457 -5.18 6.36 19.12
CA THR A 457 -3.84 6.73 19.60
C THR A 457 -3.46 8.09 19.02
N GLU A 458 -2.47 8.75 19.62
CA GLU A 458 -2.01 10.05 19.17
C GLU A 458 -0.49 10.15 19.25
N PHE A 459 0.09 10.99 18.39
CA PHE A 459 1.51 11.28 18.29
C PHE A 459 1.68 12.78 18.38
N GLU A 460 2.12 13.25 19.53
CA GLU A 460 2.46 14.67 19.73
C GLU A 460 3.71 15.02 18.93
N ASN A 461 3.76 16.23 18.37
CA ASN A 461 4.90 16.72 17.59
C ASN A 461 5.36 15.73 16.51
N PHE A 462 4.42 15.17 15.76
CA PHE A 462 4.66 14.04 14.86
C PHE A 462 5.88 14.23 13.96
N LEU A 463 6.02 15.39 13.33
CA LEU A 463 7.11 15.67 12.38
C LEU A 463 8.49 15.70 13.02
N THR A 464 8.59 16.09 14.29
CA THR A 464 9.87 16.26 15.00
C THR A 464 10.24 15.07 15.86
N ASP A 465 9.26 14.41 16.46
CA ASP A 465 9.49 13.38 17.46
C ASP A 465 9.26 11.96 16.91
N THR A 466 8.21 11.76 16.13
CA THR A 466 7.86 10.43 15.61
C THR A 466 8.43 10.17 14.22
N LEU A 467 8.25 11.08 13.27
CA LEU A 467 8.65 10.86 11.88
C LEU A 467 10.14 10.49 11.72
N PRO A 468 11.11 11.11 12.45
CA PRO A 468 12.51 10.70 12.37
C PRO A 468 12.78 9.27 12.83
N THR A 469 11.91 8.69 13.69
CA THR A 469 12.06 7.31 14.19
C THR A 469 11.61 6.26 13.17
N LEU A 470 10.87 6.67 12.14
CA LEU A 470 10.40 5.77 11.09
C LEU A 470 11.51 5.36 10.10
N GLY A 471 12.73 5.83 10.31
CA GLY A 471 13.91 5.52 9.51
C GLY A 471 14.12 6.50 8.35
N ALA A 472 15.18 6.28 7.58
CA ALA A 472 15.48 7.12 6.43
C ALA A 472 14.38 6.94 5.37
N PRO A 473 13.80 8.06 4.87
CA PRO A 473 12.73 7.96 3.89
C PRO A 473 13.22 7.31 2.61
N CYS A 474 12.36 6.47 2.05
CA CYS A 474 12.49 5.93 0.72
C CYS A 474 11.60 6.71 -0.23
N THR A 475 12.24 7.48 -1.06
CA THR A 475 11.64 7.91 -2.33
C THR A 475 11.94 6.80 -3.32
N PRO A 476 10.99 6.34 -4.14
CA PRO A 476 11.31 5.48 -5.25
C PRO A 476 12.49 6.13 -5.98
N GLY A 477 13.61 5.45 -6.04
CA GLY A 477 14.76 5.97 -6.78
C GLY A 477 14.26 6.33 -8.16
N THR A 478 14.61 7.50 -8.66
CA THR A 478 14.49 7.75 -10.10
C THR A 478 15.06 6.49 -10.74
N PRO A 479 14.28 5.71 -11.51
CA PRO A 479 14.77 4.47 -12.06
C PRO A 479 16.13 4.78 -12.67
N THR A 480 17.21 4.12 -12.21
CA THR A 480 18.51 4.32 -12.83
C THR A 480 18.29 3.91 -14.26
N PRO A 481 18.29 4.83 -15.21
CA PRO A 481 18.00 4.47 -16.58
C PRO A 481 18.97 3.36 -16.96
N PRO A 482 18.51 2.24 -17.52
CA PRO A 482 19.43 1.30 -18.13
C PRO A 482 20.30 2.10 -19.09
N PRO A 483 21.55 1.70 -19.33
CA PRO A 483 22.45 2.48 -20.17
C PRO A 483 21.74 2.81 -21.49
N ALA A 484 21.49 4.10 -21.71
CA ALA A 484 20.82 4.58 -22.89
C ALA A 484 21.59 4.12 -24.15
N GLY A 485 20.86 3.74 -25.18
CA GLY A 485 21.45 3.60 -26.51
C GLY A 485 22.08 4.92 -26.97
N GLU A 486 22.81 4.89 -28.09
CA GLU A 486 23.57 6.05 -28.61
C GLU A 486 22.74 7.35 -28.74
N ASP A 487 21.39 7.24 -28.78
CA ASP A 487 20.47 8.36 -28.99
C ASP A 487 19.69 8.77 -27.73
N GLY A 488 20.03 8.28 -26.54
CA GLY A 488 19.33 8.59 -25.28
C GLY A 488 18.02 7.81 -25.06
N TRP A 489 17.67 6.88 -25.96
CA TRP A 489 16.49 6.03 -25.84
C TRP A 489 16.81 4.69 -25.20
N VAL A 490 15.94 4.23 -24.32
CA VAL A 490 16.05 2.95 -23.62
C VAL A 490 14.91 2.04 -24.06
N SER A 491 15.27 0.83 -24.48
CA SER A 491 14.30 -0.17 -24.94
C SER A 491 13.68 -0.94 -23.78
N VAL A 492 12.36 -1.04 -23.77
CA VAL A 492 11.56 -1.89 -22.88
C VAL A 492 10.90 -2.96 -23.76
N PRO A 493 11.46 -4.18 -23.84
CA PRO A 493 10.98 -5.22 -24.75
C PRO A 493 9.64 -5.80 -24.29
N ALA A 494 8.86 -6.36 -25.22
CA ALA A 494 7.58 -7.02 -24.93
C ALA A 494 7.68 -8.24 -23.99
N SER A 495 8.88 -8.72 -23.71
CA SER A 495 9.14 -9.76 -22.69
C SER A 495 9.26 -9.24 -21.27
N ASP A 496 9.22 -7.92 -21.08
CA ASP A 496 9.41 -7.27 -19.77
C ASP A 496 8.10 -7.23 -18.98
N ASP A 497 7.71 -8.35 -18.38
CA ASP A 497 6.54 -8.48 -17.52
C ASP A 497 6.67 -7.71 -16.19
N THR A 498 7.85 -7.18 -15.90
CA THR A 498 8.10 -6.39 -14.69
C THR A 498 7.64 -4.95 -14.88
N ASN A 499 7.88 -4.37 -16.05
CA ASN A 499 7.60 -2.97 -16.35
C ASN A 499 6.35 -2.78 -17.21
N ILE A 500 5.97 -3.77 -18.03
CA ILE A 500 4.77 -3.72 -18.86
C ILE A 500 3.67 -4.55 -18.22
N HIS A 501 2.57 -3.90 -17.91
CA HIS A 501 1.37 -4.58 -17.41
C HIS A 501 0.49 -5.02 -18.59
N PHE A 502 0.26 -6.33 -18.70
CA PHE A 502 -0.58 -6.94 -19.74
C PHE A 502 -1.91 -7.36 -19.13
N ASP A 503 -3.01 -6.86 -19.69
CA ASP A 503 -4.36 -7.28 -19.35
C ASP A 503 -5.05 -7.94 -20.56
N GLY A 504 -5.90 -8.95 -20.27
CA GLY A 504 -6.51 -9.78 -21.31
C GLY A 504 -5.60 -10.89 -21.83
N ALA A 505 -5.95 -11.45 -22.99
CA ALA A 505 -5.27 -12.63 -23.53
C ALA A 505 -4.11 -12.21 -24.46
N TRP A 506 -2.90 -12.23 -23.93
CA TRP A 506 -1.66 -12.00 -24.66
C TRP A 506 -0.85 -13.28 -24.83
N THR A 507 -0.33 -13.48 -26.04
CA THR A 507 0.58 -14.59 -26.37
C THR A 507 1.96 -14.04 -26.68
N TYR A 508 3.00 -14.55 -26.05
CA TYR A 508 4.38 -14.18 -26.32
C TYR A 508 5.01 -15.10 -27.37
N GLU A 509 5.44 -14.53 -28.48
CA GLU A 509 6.23 -15.21 -29.53
C GLU A 509 7.42 -14.29 -29.86
N ALA A 510 8.58 -14.59 -29.28
CA ALA A 510 9.75 -13.73 -29.30
C ALA A 510 10.10 -13.17 -30.69
N PRO A 511 10.32 -11.85 -30.84
CA PRO A 511 10.41 -10.85 -29.78
C PRO A 511 9.09 -10.16 -29.41
N ASN A 512 7.97 -10.54 -29.98
CA ASN A 512 6.69 -9.84 -29.93
C ASN A 512 5.69 -10.48 -28.98
N ARG A 513 4.70 -9.68 -28.54
CA ARG A 513 3.45 -10.14 -27.92
C ARG A 513 2.25 -9.76 -28.72
N PHE A 514 1.29 -10.67 -28.81
CA PHE A 514 0.09 -10.57 -29.62
C PHE A 514 -1.18 -10.67 -28.78
N ALA A 515 -2.16 -9.81 -29.05
CA ALA A 515 -3.49 -9.91 -28.45
C ALA A 515 -4.58 -9.97 -29.53
N GLY A 516 -5.34 -11.05 -29.52
CA GLY A 516 -6.49 -11.24 -30.41
C GLY A 516 -7.83 -10.98 -29.72
N ALA A 517 -7.87 -10.96 -28.38
CA ALA A 517 -9.10 -10.71 -27.64
C ALA A 517 -9.39 -9.21 -27.57
N GLU A 518 -10.67 -8.84 -27.76
CA GLU A 518 -11.14 -7.47 -27.63
C GLU A 518 -10.90 -6.95 -26.21
N GLY A 519 -10.51 -5.67 -26.10
CA GLY A 519 -10.25 -5.02 -24.83
C GLY A 519 -8.91 -5.35 -24.19
N SER A 520 -8.11 -6.27 -24.78
CA SER A 520 -6.75 -6.53 -24.26
C SER A 520 -5.91 -5.28 -24.31
N THR A 521 -5.18 -4.99 -23.21
CA THR A 521 -4.31 -3.82 -23.07
C THR A 521 -2.89 -4.21 -22.69
N ALA A 522 -1.92 -3.38 -23.10
CA ALA A 522 -0.59 -3.38 -22.53
C ALA A 522 -0.24 -1.95 -22.09
N THR A 523 0.17 -1.80 -20.84
CA THR A 523 0.42 -0.50 -20.22
C THR A 523 1.85 -0.45 -19.66
N LEU A 524 2.57 0.62 -20.03
CA LEU A 524 3.88 0.94 -19.47
C LEU A 524 3.79 2.27 -18.72
N TYR A 525 4.26 2.29 -17.47
CA TYR A 525 4.51 3.50 -16.70
C TYR A 525 6.00 3.82 -16.77
N PHE A 526 6.36 5.07 -17.05
CA PHE A 526 7.76 5.46 -17.22
C PHE A 526 7.99 6.91 -16.80
N TYR A 527 9.21 7.22 -16.39
CA TYR A 527 9.70 8.59 -16.25
C TYR A 527 10.53 8.93 -17.49
N GLY A 528 10.23 10.03 -18.18
CA GLY A 528 10.98 10.39 -19.37
C GLY A 528 10.44 11.61 -20.10
N SER A 529 11.18 12.03 -21.12
CA SER A 529 10.81 13.16 -21.99
C SER A 529 10.37 12.72 -23.39
N GLY A 530 10.13 11.43 -23.57
CA GLY A 530 9.62 10.91 -24.84
C GLY A 530 9.33 9.43 -24.81
N ILE A 531 8.44 8.99 -25.70
CA ILE A 531 8.01 7.60 -25.83
C ILE A 531 7.89 7.20 -27.30
N ARG A 532 8.31 5.97 -27.60
CA ARG A 532 8.09 5.29 -28.87
C ARG A 532 7.40 3.97 -28.65
N TYR A 533 6.48 3.62 -29.54
CA TYR A 533 5.83 2.33 -29.62
C TYR A 533 6.22 1.63 -30.91
N TYR A 534 6.63 0.38 -30.84
CA TYR A 534 7.00 -0.45 -31.96
C TYR A 534 6.15 -1.71 -32.05
N ALA A 535 5.71 -2.03 -33.26
CA ALA A 535 4.92 -3.20 -33.58
C ALA A 535 5.21 -3.73 -34.99
N GLN A 536 4.76 -4.94 -35.26
CA GLN A 536 4.78 -5.54 -36.59
C GLN A 536 3.52 -5.12 -37.37
N TYR A 537 3.63 -5.06 -38.70
CA TYR A 537 2.49 -5.03 -39.62
C TYR A 537 2.27 -6.42 -40.21
N GLU A 538 1.01 -6.88 -40.22
CA GLU A 538 0.62 -8.17 -40.82
C GLU A 538 -0.75 -8.14 -41.47
N THR A 539 -1.03 -9.18 -42.28
CA THR A 539 -2.28 -9.28 -43.04
C THR A 539 -3.50 -9.61 -42.19
N ASN A 540 -3.28 -10.16 -41.01
CA ASN A 540 -4.32 -10.49 -40.01
C ASN A 540 -4.34 -9.57 -38.81
N PHE A 541 -3.59 -8.44 -38.86
CA PHE A 541 -3.59 -7.45 -37.77
C PHE A 541 -4.72 -6.44 -37.97
N GLY A 542 -5.09 -5.76 -36.90
CA GLY A 542 -6.17 -4.81 -36.83
C GLY A 542 -5.76 -3.48 -36.25
N GLU A 543 -6.75 -2.72 -35.79
CA GLU A 543 -6.54 -1.40 -35.18
C GLU A 543 -6.14 -1.50 -33.72
N VAL A 544 -5.15 -0.70 -33.32
CA VAL A 544 -4.73 -0.46 -31.94
C VAL A 544 -5.04 0.99 -31.56
N GLU A 545 -5.66 1.18 -30.42
CA GLU A 545 -5.76 2.48 -29.75
C GLU A 545 -4.52 2.68 -28.87
N VAL A 546 -3.89 3.83 -28.98
CA VAL A 546 -2.75 4.24 -28.16
C VAL A 546 -3.13 5.50 -27.40
N GLN A 547 -3.02 5.44 -26.09
CA GLN A 547 -3.28 6.56 -25.19
C GLN A 547 -2.03 6.88 -24.37
N ILE A 548 -1.67 8.16 -24.30
CA ILE A 548 -0.62 8.66 -23.40
C ILE A 548 -1.29 9.49 -22.33
N ASP A 549 -1.04 9.15 -21.07
CA ASP A 549 -1.66 9.76 -19.88
C ASP A 549 -3.20 9.77 -19.99
N ASP A 550 -3.82 10.90 -19.73
CA ASP A 550 -5.26 11.10 -19.87
C ASP A 550 -5.62 11.82 -21.19
N GLY A 551 -4.69 11.79 -22.16
CA GLY A 551 -4.91 12.36 -23.49
C GLY A 551 -5.94 11.59 -24.32
N THR A 552 -6.38 12.19 -25.41
CA THR A 552 -7.31 11.53 -26.35
C THR A 552 -6.64 10.32 -27.01
N PRO A 553 -7.24 9.11 -26.96
CA PRO A 553 -6.70 7.94 -27.65
C PRO A 553 -6.56 8.17 -29.16
N GLU A 554 -5.45 7.75 -29.72
CA GLU A 554 -5.17 7.75 -31.15
C GLU A 554 -5.26 6.34 -31.73
N THR A 555 -5.84 6.16 -32.90
CA THR A 555 -5.97 4.85 -33.54
C THR A 555 -4.92 4.67 -34.62
N TYR A 556 -4.25 3.51 -34.61
CA TYR A 556 -3.27 3.10 -35.61
C TYR A 556 -3.68 1.75 -36.23
N ASP A 557 -3.65 1.67 -37.56
CA ASP A 557 -3.94 0.45 -38.31
C ASP A 557 -2.64 -0.35 -38.52
N LEU A 558 -2.58 -1.55 -37.94
CA LEU A 558 -1.45 -2.47 -38.09
C LEU A 558 -1.64 -3.45 -39.26
N HIS A 559 -2.81 -3.42 -39.97
CA HIS A 559 -3.04 -4.23 -41.14
C HIS A 559 -2.22 -3.76 -42.34
N ARG A 560 -1.63 -4.67 -43.07
CA ARG A 560 -0.98 -4.46 -44.37
C ARG A 560 -1.21 -5.67 -45.25
N ASP A 561 -1.31 -5.44 -46.57
CA ASP A 561 -1.49 -6.52 -47.57
C ASP A 561 -0.30 -7.48 -47.68
N THR A 562 0.83 -7.09 -47.13
CA THR A 562 2.05 -7.90 -47.05
C THR A 562 2.68 -7.75 -45.65
N ALA A 563 3.23 -8.86 -45.11
CA ALA A 563 3.94 -8.83 -43.85
C ALA A 563 5.07 -7.80 -43.85
N GLY A 564 5.13 -6.96 -42.83
CA GLY A 564 6.14 -5.94 -42.63
C GLY A 564 7.33 -6.41 -41.79
N ALA A 565 8.24 -5.49 -41.50
CA ALA A 565 9.29 -5.74 -40.51
C ALA A 565 8.67 -5.93 -39.11
N MET A 566 9.38 -6.64 -38.22
CA MET A 566 8.91 -6.93 -36.86
C MET A 566 8.94 -5.74 -35.91
N ASP A 567 9.65 -4.67 -36.24
CA ASP A 567 9.96 -3.55 -35.35
C ASP A 567 9.68 -2.18 -36.01
N ASN A 568 8.48 -2.03 -36.59
CA ASN A 568 8.12 -0.72 -37.14
C ASN A 568 7.75 0.24 -36.04
N LYS A 569 8.27 1.46 -36.11
CA LYS A 569 7.88 2.53 -35.20
C LYS A 569 6.48 3.03 -35.56
N ILE A 570 5.52 2.76 -34.71
CA ILE A 570 4.10 3.12 -34.87
C ILE A 570 3.85 4.54 -34.35
N LEU A 571 4.44 4.86 -33.21
CA LEU A 571 4.28 6.14 -32.54
C LEU A 571 5.64 6.67 -32.06
N GLU A 572 5.82 8.00 -32.12
CA GLU A 572 6.84 8.75 -31.39
C GLU A 572 6.21 10.02 -30.84
N ARG A 573 6.42 10.30 -29.55
CA ARG A 573 5.98 11.51 -28.88
C ARG A 573 7.09 12.09 -28.03
N GLU A 574 7.28 13.40 -28.18
CA GLU A 574 8.01 14.24 -27.26
C GLU A 574 7.08 14.63 -26.12
N LEU A 575 7.55 14.54 -24.90
CA LEU A 575 6.82 14.80 -23.65
C LEU A 575 7.63 15.77 -22.79
N GLU A 576 7.02 16.39 -21.82
CA GLU A 576 7.78 17.05 -20.74
C GLU A 576 8.44 15.97 -19.88
N ALA A 577 9.58 16.28 -19.26
CA ALA A 577 10.28 15.29 -18.42
C ALA A 577 9.48 15.07 -17.11
N ASP A 578 8.68 14.03 -17.09
CA ASP A 578 7.78 13.66 -15.97
C ASP A 578 7.45 12.16 -16.00
N TYR A 579 6.64 11.71 -15.03
CA TYR A 579 6.04 10.38 -15.05
C TYR A 579 4.88 10.33 -16.03
N HIS A 580 4.91 9.35 -16.92
CA HIS A 580 3.93 9.14 -17.97
C HIS A 580 3.42 7.71 -17.99
N ARG A 581 2.28 7.53 -18.61
CA ARG A 581 1.67 6.24 -18.93
C ARG A 581 1.42 6.15 -20.43
N ILE A 582 1.85 5.07 -21.07
CA ILE A 582 1.34 4.69 -22.39
C ILE A 582 0.53 3.41 -22.26
N THR A 583 -0.69 3.43 -22.82
CA THR A 583 -1.54 2.24 -22.91
C THR A 583 -1.85 1.98 -24.38
N ILE A 584 -1.58 0.75 -24.84
CA ILE A 584 -2.07 0.25 -26.11
C ILE A 584 -3.23 -0.70 -25.86
N LYS A 585 -4.30 -0.57 -26.65
CA LYS A 585 -5.53 -1.34 -26.49
C LYS A 585 -6.02 -1.83 -27.84
N ARG A 586 -6.47 -3.09 -27.91
CA ARG A 586 -7.13 -3.60 -29.08
C ARG A 586 -8.50 -2.93 -29.23
N LYS A 587 -8.71 -2.26 -30.37
CA LYS A 587 -9.98 -1.58 -30.69
C LYS A 587 -11.02 -2.55 -31.21
N HIS A 588 -12.29 -2.31 -30.85
CA HIS A 588 -13.43 -3.06 -31.35
C HIS A 588 -13.86 -2.56 -32.74
N GLY A 589 -14.06 -3.48 -33.70
CA GLY A 589 -14.94 -3.31 -34.85
C GLY A 589 -14.58 -2.23 -35.88
N GLY A 590 -13.60 -2.50 -36.68
CA GLY A 590 -13.49 -1.92 -38.02
C GLY A 590 -13.40 -3.06 -39.02
N GLY A 591 -14.23 -3.14 -40.04
CA GLY A 591 -14.37 -4.04 -41.20
C GLY A 591 -13.52 -5.30 -41.40
N LEU A 592 -12.55 -5.61 -40.54
CA LEU A 592 -11.77 -6.86 -40.44
C LEU A 592 -11.84 -7.37 -39.02
N ASP A 593 -12.91 -8.05 -38.71
CA ASP A 593 -13.33 -8.53 -37.35
C ASP A 593 -12.39 -9.51 -36.63
N SER A 594 -11.21 -9.78 -37.16
CA SER A 594 -10.28 -10.77 -36.60
C SER A 594 -8.88 -10.20 -36.31
N GLY A 595 -8.72 -8.89 -36.30
CA GLY A 595 -7.40 -8.29 -36.19
C GLY A 595 -6.71 -8.52 -34.86
N VAL A 596 -5.49 -9.01 -34.90
CA VAL A 596 -4.57 -9.11 -33.78
C VAL A 596 -3.85 -7.76 -33.65
N ILE A 597 -3.53 -7.33 -32.44
CA ILE A 597 -2.57 -6.25 -32.20
C ILE A 597 -1.25 -6.82 -31.70
N ASP A 598 -0.20 -6.05 -31.89
CA ASP A 598 1.17 -6.45 -31.59
C ASP A 598 1.89 -5.42 -30.72
N LEU A 599 2.74 -5.91 -29.85
CA LEU A 599 3.76 -5.13 -29.15
C LEU A 599 5.11 -5.82 -29.33
N ASN A 600 6.06 -5.12 -29.97
CA ASN A 600 7.45 -5.53 -30.02
C ASN A 600 8.23 -4.94 -28.83
N LYS A 601 8.17 -3.63 -28.67
CA LYS A 601 8.81 -2.90 -27.57
C LYS A 601 8.23 -1.49 -27.43
N PHE A 602 8.46 -0.91 -26.26
CA PHE A 602 8.49 0.54 -26.09
C PHE A 602 9.95 1.02 -26.03
N GLU A 603 10.18 2.25 -26.40
CA GLU A 603 11.44 2.96 -26.10
C GLU A 603 11.10 4.25 -25.36
N VAL A 604 11.78 4.49 -24.24
CA VAL A 604 11.63 5.66 -23.40
C VAL A 604 12.86 6.53 -23.51
N ARG A 605 12.68 7.84 -23.73
CA ARG A 605 13.80 8.79 -23.70
C ARG A 605 13.91 9.41 -22.32
N TYR A 606 15.08 9.18 -21.68
CA TYR A 606 15.42 9.80 -20.42
C TYR A 606 16.19 11.10 -20.67
N ASP A 607 15.68 12.21 -20.15
CA ASP A 607 16.42 13.48 -20.24
C ASP A 607 17.49 13.54 -19.12
N THR A 608 18.74 13.35 -19.51
CA THR A 608 19.89 13.49 -18.60
C THR A 608 20.25 14.94 -18.30
N SER A 609 19.62 15.90 -18.99
CA SER A 609 19.89 17.34 -18.84
C SER A 609 18.97 18.04 -17.83
N ALA A 610 17.89 17.39 -17.39
CA ALA A 610 17.07 17.91 -16.32
C ALA A 610 17.89 17.86 -15.02
N THR A 611 18.46 18.98 -14.65
CA THR A 611 19.02 19.18 -13.31
C THR A 611 17.84 19.09 -12.33
N ILE A 612 17.58 17.88 -11.85
CA ILE A 612 16.71 17.68 -10.71
C ILE A 612 17.37 18.49 -9.61
N SER A 613 16.74 19.58 -9.20
CA SER A 613 17.13 20.32 -8.01
C SER A 613 16.91 19.41 -6.82
N ILE A 614 17.89 18.55 -6.54
CA ILE A 614 17.96 17.78 -5.29
C ILE A 614 18.23 18.83 -4.22
N TRP A 615 17.21 19.24 -3.51
CA TRP A 615 17.36 19.99 -2.27
C TRP A 615 17.99 19.07 -1.24
N ILE A 616 19.32 19.01 -1.21
CA ILE A 616 20.08 18.40 -0.11
C ILE A 616 19.86 19.32 1.08
N ILE A 617 18.96 18.97 1.97
CA ILE A 617 18.86 19.56 3.29
C ILE A 617 20.13 19.15 4.05
N ARG A 618 21.14 20.00 4.03
CA ARG A 618 22.26 19.89 4.96
C ARG A 618 21.74 20.33 6.34
N LEU A 619 21.46 19.36 7.18
CA LEU A 619 21.36 19.62 8.63
C LEU A 619 22.72 20.16 9.09
N ARG A 620 22.79 21.46 9.38
CA ARG A 620 23.89 22.02 10.17
C ARG A 620 23.62 21.67 11.62
N ARG A 621 24.68 21.16 12.27
CA ARG A 621 24.78 20.84 13.70
C ARG A 621 24.33 21.98 14.60
#